data_d2396b633dda142cea3ccbfcbd41871d
#
_entry.id   d2396b633dda142cea3ccbfcbd41871d
#
_cell.length_a   1.000
_cell.length_b   1.000
_cell.length_c   1.000
_cell.angle_alpha   90.00
_cell.angle_beta   90.00
_cell.angle_gamma   90.00
#
_symmetry.space_group_name_H-M   'P 1'
#
loop_
_entity.id
_entity.type
_entity.pdbx_description
1 polymer ?
#
loop_
_entity_poly.entity_id
_entity_poly.type
_entity_poly.pdbx_seq_one_letter_code
_entity_poly.pdbx_strand_id
1 'polypeptide(L)'
;ATPVDTGTVAASTATQITLSGTMDESLVFCTGTSITGTNCGTVAGSSVSFGTFDTLNAKTGTSVMAASTNGTSGYAITVNGATLTCACAGSPTIAALGSQTASSPGTAQFGANLRDNATPNVGTDPSGSGSGTYTANYGTADSYRFVTGDSVASAGGSTNANAFTVSYLVNVPGSQAPGAYTATMTYIATATF
;
A
#
# COMPACT_ATOMS: atom_id res chain seq x y z
N ALA A 1 35.22 10.28 84.58
CA ALA A 1 35.25 9.61 83.29
C ALA A 1 34.08 10.16 82.47
N THR A 2 34.37 10.84 81.40
CA THR A 2 33.37 11.27 80.41
C THR A 2 32.97 10.08 79.59
N PRO A 3 31.67 9.83 79.35
CA PRO A 3 31.27 8.78 78.41
C PRO A 3 31.66 9.18 76.97
N VAL A 4 32.33 8.26 76.35
CA VAL A 4 32.59 8.38 74.88
C VAL A 4 31.38 7.81 74.19
N ASP A 5 30.61 8.68 73.58
CA ASP A 5 29.46 8.28 72.79
C ASP A 5 29.97 7.69 71.46
N THR A 6 29.82 6.39 71.26
CA THR A 6 30.18 5.70 70.02
C THR A 6 28.93 5.52 69.22
N GLY A 7 28.68 6.44 68.29
CA GLY A 7 27.62 6.31 67.30
C GLY A 7 28.07 5.44 66.13
N THR A 8 27.32 4.39 65.84
CA THR A 8 27.51 3.61 64.60
C THR A 8 26.68 4.23 63.49
N VAL A 9 27.33 4.73 62.45
CA VAL A 9 26.65 5.17 61.23
C VAL A 9 26.56 3.98 60.27
N ALA A 10 25.36 3.47 60.04
CA ALA A 10 25.11 2.49 59.01
C ALA A 10 24.97 3.23 57.68
N ALA A 11 26.00 3.13 56.81
CA ALA A 11 25.89 3.59 55.44
C ALA A 11 25.38 2.44 54.57
N SER A 12 24.18 2.59 53.99
CA SER A 12 23.72 1.70 52.94
C SER A 12 24.17 2.24 51.58
N THR A 13 24.90 1.43 50.86
CA THR A 13 25.21 1.74 49.43
C THR A 13 24.03 1.31 48.57
N ALA A 14 23.50 2.22 47.78
CA ALA A 14 22.52 1.86 46.76
C ALA A 14 23.22 0.99 45.71
N THR A 15 22.71 -0.22 45.48
CA THR A 15 23.19 -1.07 44.38
C THR A 15 22.45 -0.65 43.13
N GLN A 16 23.20 -0.31 42.09
CA GLN A 16 22.64 -0.03 40.76
C GLN A 16 22.27 -1.34 40.08
N ILE A 17 21.04 -1.41 39.57
CA ILE A 17 20.58 -2.51 38.71
C ILE A 17 20.54 -1.96 37.29
N THR A 18 21.32 -2.57 36.39
CA THR A 18 21.28 -2.27 34.97
C THR A 18 20.20 -3.13 34.33
N LEU A 19 19.25 -2.47 33.67
CA LEU A 19 18.23 -3.11 32.87
C LEU A 19 18.60 -2.93 31.39
N SER A 20 18.58 -4.01 30.64
CA SER A 20 18.85 -3.99 29.19
C SER A 20 17.75 -4.77 28.45
N GLY A 21 17.46 -4.34 27.24
CA GLY A 21 16.53 -5.00 26.33
C GLY A 21 16.91 -4.69 24.89
N THR A 22 16.55 -5.58 23.97
CA THR A 22 16.68 -5.38 22.51
C THR A 22 15.28 -5.40 21.90
N MET A 23 15.10 -4.64 20.85
CA MET A 23 13.90 -4.66 20.01
C MET A 23 14.34 -4.89 18.57
N ASP A 24 13.83 -5.98 17.98
CA ASP A 24 14.14 -6.31 16.60
C ASP A 24 13.36 -5.40 15.63
N GLU A 25 13.92 -5.15 14.46
CA GLU A 25 13.22 -4.46 13.40
C GLU A 25 12.11 -5.33 12.82
N SER A 26 11.01 -4.70 12.48
CA SER A 26 9.82 -5.37 11.95
C SER A 26 9.16 -4.56 10.84
N LEU A 27 8.68 -5.24 9.81
CA LEU A 27 7.80 -4.72 8.79
C LEU A 27 6.51 -5.54 8.80
N VAL A 28 5.38 -4.87 8.99
CA VAL A 28 4.05 -5.47 8.82
C VAL A 28 3.48 -4.98 7.49
N PHE A 29 3.05 -5.90 6.66
CA PHE A 29 2.40 -5.59 5.37
C PHE A 29 1.30 -6.59 5.08
N CYS A 30 0.19 -6.11 4.56
CA CYS A 30 -0.90 -6.94 4.08
C CYS A 30 -1.65 -6.25 2.92
N THR A 31 -2.29 -7.05 2.07
CA THR A 31 -3.13 -6.57 0.97
C THR A 31 -4.32 -7.50 0.75
N GLY A 32 -5.45 -6.93 0.37
CA GLY A 32 -6.70 -7.65 0.09
C GLY A 32 -7.73 -6.71 -0.53
N THR A 33 -8.93 -7.20 -0.78
CA THR A 33 -10.02 -6.34 -1.25
C THR A 33 -10.66 -5.53 -0.13
N SER A 34 -10.45 -5.92 1.13
CA SER A 34 -10.85 -5.15 2.29
C SER A 34 -9.90 -5.36 3.48
N ILE A 35 -9.73 -4.31 4.27
CA ILE A 35 -9.02 -4.28 5.55
C ILE A 35 -9.80 -3.33 6.46
N THR A 36 -10.07 -3.74 7.71
CA THR A 36 -10.72 -2.85 8.67
C THR A 36 -9.69 -1.89 9.26
N GLY A 37 -9.79 -0.60 8.91
CA GLY A 37 -8.79 0.39 9.28
C GLY A 37 -7.41 0.02 8.76
N THR A 38 -6.46 -0.20 9.65
CA THR A 38 -5.08 -0.61 9.34
C THR A 38 -4.74 -2.00 9.88
N ASN A 39 -5.75 -2.80 10.30
CA ASN A 39 -5.53 -4.07 10.97
C ASN A 39 -5.36 -5.22 9.98
N CYS A 40 -4.14 -5.65 9.75
CA CYS A 40 -3.81 -6.78 8.89
C CYS A 40 -4.47 -8.12 9.30
N GLY A 41 -4.90 -8.26 10.55
CA GLY A 41 -5.66 -9.44 11.00
C GLY A 41 -7.08 -9.52 10.43
N THR A 42 -7.56 -8.46 9.77
CA THR A 42 -8.91 -8.38 9.18
C THR A 42 -8.90 -8.41 7.65
N VAL A 43 -7.75 -8.69 7.05
CA VAL A 43 -7.62 -8.74 5.59
C VAL A 43 -8.53 -9.82 5.00
N ALA A 44 -9.28 -9.46 3.96
CA ALA A 44 -10.16 -10.38 3.25
C ALA A 44 -10.19 -10.12 1.74
N GLY A 45 -10.46 -11.18 0.99
CA GLY A 45 -10.59 -11.16 -0.47
C GLY A 45 -9.26 -10.99 -1.19
N SER A 46 -9.19 -11.53 -2.40
CA SER A 46 -8.00 -11.51 -3.26
C SER A 46 -8.32 -11.23 -4.73
N SER A 47 -9.56 -10.85 -5.04
CA SER A 47 -10.02 -10.69 -6.41
C SER A 47 -10.88 -9.44 -6.56
N VAL A 48 -10.50 -8.60 -7.51
CA VAL A 48 -11.25 -7.40 -7.91
C VAL A 48 -11.95 -7.69 -9.24
N SER A 49 -13.28 -7.51 -9.29
CA SER A 49 -14.07 -7.70 -10.49
C SER A 49 -14.46 -6.36 -11.09
N PHE A 50 -14.19 -6.17 -12.38
CA PHE A 50 -14.63 -4.99 -13.14
C PHE A 50 -16.00 -5.19 -13.79
N GLY A 51 -16.60 -6.39 -13.69
CA GLY A 51 -17.82 -6.74 -14.39
C GLY A 51 -17.67 -6.77 -15.90
N THR A 52 -18.74 -6.49 -16.63
CA THR A 52 -18.73 -6.42 -18.11
C THR A 52 -18.20 -5.07 -18.56
N PHE A 53 -17.20 -5.08 -19.44
CA PHE A 53 -16.68 -3.86 -20.05
C PHE A 53 -17.66 -3.27 -21.07
N ASP A 54 -17.69 -1.95 -21.16
CA ASP A 54 -18.38 -1.20 -22.20
C ASP A 54 -17.51 0.00 -22.64
N THR A 55 -17.85 0.58 -23.79
CA THR A 55 -17.03 1.64 -24.39
C THR A 55 -17.39 3.05 -23.91
N LEU A 56 -18.49 3.18 -23.17
CA LEU A 56 -19.03 4.49 -22.75
C LEU A 56 -18.65 4.82 -21.30
N ASN A 57 -18.41 3.78 -20.49
CA ASN A 57 -18.18 3.94 -19.07
C ASN A 57 -16.87 3.27 -18.63
N ALA A 58 -16.08 4.00 -17.88
CA ALA A 58 -14.94 3.44 -17.19
C ALA A 58 -15.39 2.36 -16.20
N LYS A 59 -14.61 1.27 -16.12
CA LYS A 59 -14.77 0.26 -15.07
C LYS A 59 -13.71 0.47 -14.01
N THR A 60 -14.13 0.40 -12.77
CA THR A 60 -13.27 0.64 -11.61
C THR A 60 -13.39 -0.48 -10.60
N GLY A 61 -12.42 -0.59 -9.76
CA GLY A 61 -12.41 -1.48 -8.61
C GLY A 61 -11.33 -1.07 -7.63
N THR A 62 -11.38 -1.60 -6.43
CA THR A 62 -10.42 -1.25 -5.39
C THR A 62 -9.83 -2.48 -4.71
N SER A 63 -8.59 -2.35 -4.27
CA SER A 63 -7.99 -3.17 -3.22
C SER A 63 -7.38 -2.27 -2.16
N VAL A 64 -7.02 -2.84 -1.02
CA VAL A 64 -6.44 -2.10 0.09
C VAL A 64 -5.12 -2.74 0.48
N MET A 65 -4.13 -1.92 0.81
CA MET A 65 -2.86 -2.33 1.43
C MET A 65 -2.75 -1.64 2.78
N ALA A 66 -2.12 -2.32 3.76
CA ALA A 66 -1.71 -1.65 4.99
C ALA A 66 -0.24 -1.99 5.29
N ALA A 67 0.51 -0.99 5.77
CA ALA A 67 1.92 -1.15 6.11
C ALA A 67 2.31 -0.33 7.34
N SER A 68 3.23 -0.90 8.15
CA SER A 68 3.90 -0.23 9.26
C SER A 68 5.29 -0.81 9.48
N THR A 69 6.21 -0.04 10.04
CA THR A 69 7.55 -0.51 10.40
C THR A 69 8.10 0.26 11.59
N ASN A 70 8.93 -0.40 12.40
CA ASN A 70 9.77 0.27 13.39
C ASN A 70 11.20 0.51 12.88
N GLY A 71 11.52 0.06 11.65
CA GLY A 71 12.81 0.29 11.00
C GLY A 71 13.07 1.78 10.75
N THR A 72 14.28 2.23 11.06
CA THR A 72 14.63 3.67 11.06
C THR A 72 14.67 4.29 9.66
N SER A 73 14.79 3.48 8.62
CA SER A 73 14.82 3.94 7.22
C SER A 73 13.50 3.68 6.47
N GLY A 74 12.47 3.14 7.16
CA GLY A 74 11.12 3.01 6.61
C GLY A 74 10.91 1.81 5.71
N TYR A 75 10.02 1.97 4.70
CA TYR A 75 9.68 0.94 3.73
C TYR A 75 9.35 1.53 2.36
N ALA A 76 9.42 0.69 1.33
CA ALA A 76 8.85 0.95 0.02
C ALA A 76 7.90 -0.19 -0.39
N ILE A 77 6.79 0.14 -1.06
CA ILE A 77 5.86 -0.82 -1.63
C ILE A 77 5.92 -0.70 -3.15
N THR A 78 6.24 -1.81 -3.82
CA THR A 78 6.27 -1.87 -5.30
C THR A 78 5.10 -2.70 -5.82
N VAL A 79 4.62 -2.35 -7.03
CA VAL A 79 3.64 -3.13 -7.78
C VAL A 79 4.33 -3.89 -8.91
N ASN A 80 4.00 -5.18 -9.04
CA ASN A 80 4.48 -6.03 -10.11
C ASN A 80 3.30 -6.77 -10.75
N GLY A 81 3.38 -7.00 -12.05
CA GLY A 81 2.34 -7.70 -12.78
C GLY A 81 2.35 -7.38 -14.27
N ALA A 82 1.31 -7.81 -14.94
CA ALA A 82 1.05 -7.51 -16.34
C ALA A 82 -0.29 -6.79 -16.48
N THR A 83 -0.50 -6.14 -17.61
CA THR A 83 -1.80 -5.57 -17.94
C THR A 83 -2.85 -6.65 -18.14
N LEU A 84 -4.12 -6.26 -18.15
CA LEU A 84 -5.25 -7.15 -18.40
C LEU A 84 -5.10 -7.82 -19.77
N THR A 85 -5.05 -9.15 -19.79
CA THR A 85 -4.83 -9.99 -20.97
C THR A 85 -5.96 -11.02 -21.08
N CYS A 86 -6.46 -11.20 -22.30
CA CYS A 86 -7.46 -12.24 -22.58
C CYS A 86 -6.79 -13.59 -22.79
N ALA A 87 -7.30 -14.63 -22.14
CA ALA A 87 -6.95 -16.03 -22.44
C ALA A 87 -7.70 -16.57 -23.67
N CYS A 88 -7.87 -15.73 -24.71
CA CYS A 88 -8.54 -16.04 -25.97
C CYS A 88 -7.56 -15.98 -27.15
N ALA A 89 -8.03 -16.33 -28.37
CA ALA A 89 -7.17 -16.36 -29.55
C ALA A 89 -6.49 -14.99 -29.79
N GLY A 90 -5.18 -15.04 -29.99
CA GLY A 90 -4.36 -13.83 -30.19
C GLY A 90 -3.96 -13.11 -28.90
N SER A 91 -4.41 -13.55 -27.72
CA SER A 91 -4.09 -12.99 -26.40
C SER A 91 -4.13 -11.45 -26.36
N PRO A 92 -5.24 -10.81 -26.81
CA PRO A 92 -5.34 -9.37 -26.82
C PRO A 92 -5.24 -8.79 -25.41
N THR A 93 -4.63 -7.60 -25.30
CA THR A 93 -4.41 -6.91 -24.03
C THR A 93 -5.18 -5.59 -23.99
N ILE A 94 -5.41 -5.08 -22.78
CA ILE A 94 -5.81 -3.69 -22.57
C ILE A 94 -4.54 -2.91 -22.25
N ALA A 95 -4.26 -1.82 -22.96
CA ALA A 95 -3.02 -1.08 -22.84
C ALA A 95 -2.82 -0.53 -21.41
N ALA A 96 -1.66 -0.82 -20.84
CA ALA A 96 -1.25 -0.22 -19.56
C ALA A 96 -0.87 1.26 -19.75
N LEU A 97 -1.24 2.10 -18.78
CA LEU A 97 -0.89 3.51 -18.76
C LEU A 97 0.53 3.70 -18.23
N GLY A 98 1.51 3.89 -19.12
CA GLY A 98 2.92 4.10 -18.77
C GLY A 98 3.22 5.45 -18.13
N SER A 99 2.30 6.40 -18.18
CA SER A 99 2.36 7.72 -17.50
C SER A 99 1.03 8.02 -16.87
N GLN A 100 1.02 8.97 -15.91
CA GLN A 100 -0.21 9.46 -15.30
C GLN A 100 -1.15 10.01 -16.38
N THR A 101 -2.31 9.42 -16.51
CA THR A 101 -3.28 9.73 -17.57
C THR A 101 -4.69 9.69 -16.99
N ALA A 102 -5.51 10.68 -17.35
CA ALA A 102 -6.90 10.72 -16.97
C ALA A 102 -7.72 9.62 -17.68
N SER A 103 -8.85 9.24 -17.06
CA SER A 103 -9.80 8.30 -17.65
C SER A 103 -10.36 8.83 -18.98
N SER A 104 -10.35 7.99 -20.00
CA SER A 104 -10.91 8.29 -21.33
C SER A 104 -11.69 7.08 -21.86
N PRO A 105 -12.99 6.95 -21.53
CA PRO A 105 -13.85 5.89 -22.07
C PRO A 105 -13.76 5.82 -23.60
N GLY A 106 -13.81 4.60 -24.14
CA GLY A 106 -13.64 4.37 -25.59
C GLY A 106 -12.19 4.21 -26.04
N THR A 107 -11.22 4.31 -25.13
CA THR A 107 -9.80 4.04 -25.40
C THR A 107 -9.31 2.86 -24.56
N ALA A 108 -8.24 2.18 -24.98
CA ALA A 108 -7.65 1.11 -24.19
C ALA A 108 -6.79 1.69 -23.06
N GLN A 109 -7.21 1.53 -21.82
CA GLN A 109 -6.51 2.04 -20.64
C GLN A 109 -6.62 1.04 -19.48
N PHE A 110 -5.48 0.70 -18.87
CA PHE A 110 -5.39 0.03 -17.58
C PHE A 110 -4.39 0.77 -16.70
N GLY A 111 -4.81 1.16 -15.52
CA GLY A 111 -3.96 1.87 -14.56
C GLY A 111 -4.53 1.86 -13.16
N ALA A 112 -3.76 2.41 -12.24
CA ALA A 112 -4.15 2.56 -10.84
C ALA A 112 -3.61 3.88 -10.27
N ASN A 113 -4.18 4.30 -9.14
CA ASN A 113 -3.60 5.31 -8.26
C ASN A 113 -3.99 5.03 -6.79
N LEU A 114 -3.47 5.82 -5.87
CA LEU A 114 -3.73 5.69 -4.42
C LEU A 114 -4.45 6.92 -3.87
N ARG A 115 -5.42 7.41 -4.64
CA ARG A 115 -6.15 8.62 -4.30
C ARG A 115 -7.65 8.41 -4.30
N ASP A 116 -8.33 9.29 -3.58
CA ASP A 116 -9.74 9.56 -3.80
C ASP A 116 -9.90 10.26 -5.16
N ASN A 117 -10.75 9.68 -6.03
CA ASN A 117 -10.94 10.12 -7.40
C ASN A 117 -12.41 10.55 -7.59
N ALA A 118 -12.61 11.67 -8.27
CA ALA A 118 -13.93 12.17 -8.63
C ALA A 118 -14.40 11.65 -10.00
N THR A 119 -13.47 11.39 -10.92
CA THR A 119 -13.79 11.00 -12.30
C THR A 119 -12.86 9.90 -12.85
N PRO A 120 -13.31 8.63 -12.81
CA PRO A 120 -14.52 8.10 -12.17
C PRO A 120 -14.43 8.13 -10.64
N ASN A 121 -15.59 8.22 -9.97
CA ASN A 121 -15.63 8.21 -8.49
C ASN A 121 -15.20 6.83 -7.97
N VAL A 122 -13.99 6.75 -7.42
CA VAL A 122 -13.38 5.50 -6.90
C VAL A 122 -12.23 5.80 -5.96
N GLY A 123 -12.12 4.99 -4.90
CA GLY A 123 -11.01 5.03 -3.97
C GLY A 123 -11.22 5.95 -2.78
N THR A 124 -10.18 6.07 -2.00
CA THR A 124 -10.06 6.98 -0.85
C THR A 124 -8.59 7.36 -0.70
N ASP A 125 -8.34 8.52 -0.12
CA ASP A 125 -6.99 8.93 0.25
C ASP A 125 -6.41 8.02 1.36
N PRO A 126 -5.07 7.93 1.48
CA PRO A 126 -4.43 7.17 2.54
C PRO A 126 -4.92 7.56 3.93
N SER A 127 -5.09 6.58 4.79
CA SER A 127 -5.59 6.75 6.16
C SER A 127 -4.68 6.06 7.17
N GLY A 128 -4.95 6.28 8.47
CA GLY A 128 -4.15 5.75 9.56
C GLY A 128 -3.36 6.82 10.30
N SER A 129 -2.54 6.41 11.27
CA SER A 129 -1.76 7.34 12.10
C SER A 129 -0.26 7.38 11.75
N GLY A 130 0.12 6.67 10.71
CA GLY A 130 1.51 6.65 10.25
C GLY A 130 1.87 7.79 9.31
N SER A 131 3.15 7.85 8.93
CA SER A 131 3.72 8.84 8.01
C SER A 131 3.90 8.31 6.58
N GLY A 132 3.45 7.07 6.31
CA GLY A 132 3.51 6.51 4.97
C GLY A 132 2.61 7.27 3.98
N THR A 133 3.10 7.42 2.75
CA THR A 133 2.39 8.14 1.70
C THR A 133 2.58 7.47 0.33
N TYR A 134 1.74 7.83 -0.62
CA TYR A 134 1.89 7.43 -2.02
C TYR A 134 3.11 8.10 -2.66
N THR A 135 3.66 7.47 -3.70
CA THR A 135 4.69 8.08 -4.54
C THR A 135 4.06 9.07 -5.54
N ALA A 136 4.84 10.00 -6.08
CA ALA A 136 4.35 11.03 -6.99
C ALA A 136 3.61 10.46 -8.21
N ASN A 137 4.06 9.31 -8.74
CA ASN A 137 3.46 8.66 -9.90
C ASN A 137 2.06 8.06 -9.64
N TYR A 138 1.67 7.86 -8.37
CA TYR A 138 0.40 7.26 -7.96
C TYR A 138 -0.40 8.17 -7.04
N GLY A 139 0.05 9.42 -6.88
CA GLY A 139 -0.49 10.39 -5.93
C GLY A 139 -1.32 11.52 -6.55
N THR A 140 -1.61 11.51 -7.85
CA THR A 140 -2.44 12.53 -8.49
C THR A 140 -3.86 12.00 -8.64
N ALA A 141 -4.85 12.69 -8.06
CA ALA A 141 -6.25 12.36 -8.22
C ALA A 141 -6.68 12.42 -9.68
N ASP A 142 -7.61 11.54 -10.08
CA ASP A 142 -8.14 11.40 -11.44
C ASP A 142 -7.08 11.07 -12.51
N SER A 143 -5.88 10.65 -12.08
CA SER A 143 -4.77 10.27 -12.97
C SER A 143 -4.26 8.89 -12.60
N TYR A 144 -4.24 7.99 -13.58
CA TYR A 144 -3.94 6.58 -13.38
C TYR A 144 -2.67 6.20 -14.12
N ARG A 145 -1.90 5.29 -13.56
CA ARG A 145 -0.66 4.76 -14.13
C ARG A 145 -0.49 3.29 -13.73
N PHE A 146 0.11 2.49 -14.62
CA PHE A 146 0.59 1.17 -14.26
C PHE A 146 1.89 0.86 -15.01
N VAL A 147 2.95 0.70 -14.24
CA VAL A 147 4.26 0.19 -14.71
C VAL A 147 4.73 -0.84 -13.70
N THR A 148 5.03 -2.04 -14.17
CA THR A 148 5.56 -3.11 -13.32
C THR A 148 6.92 -2.72 -12.74
N GLY A 149 7.11 -2.96 -11.44
CA GLY A 149 8.31 -2.57 -10.70
C GLY A 149 8.26 -1.15 -10.10
N ASP A 150 7.23 -0.34 -10.43
CA ASP A 150 7.10 1.00 -9.83
C ASP A 150 6.87 0.91 -8.32
N SER A 151 7.49 1.83 -7.59
CA SER A 151 7.12 2.11 -6.21
C SER A 151 5.81 2.89 -6.17
N VAL A 152 4.83 2.41 -5.42
CA VAL A 152 3.49 3.01 -5.30
C VAL A 152 3.30 3.78 -4.00
N ALA A 153 3.92 3.32 -2.90
CA ALA A 153 3.88 3.97 -1.60
C ALA A 153 5.18 3.75 -0.84
N SER A 154 5.48 4.63 0.10
CA SER A 154 6.68 4.52 0.95
C SER A 154 6.52 5.29 2.26
N ALA A 155 7.38 4.97 3.21
CA ALA A 155 7.67 5.78 4.40
C ALA A 155 9.18 5.93 4.55
N GLY A 156 9.66 7.11 4.93
CA GLY A 156 11.09 7.40 5.04
C GLY A 156 11.68 7.16 6.44
N GLY A 157 10.94 6.49 7.33
CA GLY A 157 11.37 6.19 8.70
C GLY A 157 10.39 5.27 9.41
N SER A 158 10.64 5.01 10.69
CA SER A 158 9.69 4.25 11.51
C SER A 158 8.32 4.91 11.49
N THR A 159 7.28 4.11 11.34
CA THR A 159 5.93 4.62 11.15
C THR A 159 4.88 3.65 11.69
N ASN A 160 3.83 4.23 12.30
CA ASN A 160 2.59 3.52 12.56
C ASN A 160 1.94 3.07 11.24
N ALA A 161 0.89 2.28 11.34
CA ALA A 161 0.23 1.75 10.17
C ALA A 161 -0.52 2.83 9.38
N ASN A 162 -0.34 2.79 8.04
CA ASN A 162 -1.17 3.45 7.06
C ASN A 162 -1.90 2.41 6.21
N ALA A 163 -3.13 2.73 5.83
CA ALA A 163 -3.88 2.02 4.80
C ALA A 163 -3.90 2.85 3.52
N PHE A 164 -3.72 2.16 2.40
CA PHE A 164 -3.73 2.73 1.05
C PHE A 164 -4.77 2.01 0.22
N THR A 165 -5.76 2.74 -0.29
CA THR A 165 -6.70 2.20 -1.26
C THR A 165 -6.10 2.31 -2.65
N VAL A 166 -5.92 1.17 -3.30
CA VAL A 166 -5.53 1.12 -4.72
C VAL A 166 -6.78 1.22 -5.55
N SER A 167 -6.91 2.30 -6.30
CA SER A 167 -8.02 2.56 -7.23
C SER A 167 -7.62 2.13 -8.63
N TYR A 168 -8.24 1.08 -9.15
CA TYR A 168 -7.98 0.58 -10.50
C TYR A 168 -8.95 1.19 -11.50
N LEU A 169 -8.45 1.45 -12.71
CA LEU A 169 -9.20 1.94 -13.86
C LEU A 169 -9.03 1.00 -15.05
N VAL A 170 -10.14 0.71 -15.72
CA VAL A 170 -10.17 0.03 -17.03
C VAL A 170 -11.08 0.77 -17.98
N ASN A 171 -10.58 1.10 -19.15
CA ASN A 171 -11.35 1.55 -20.31
C ASN A 171 -11.05 0.67 -21.53
N VAL A 172 -12.01 0.47 -22.39
CA VAL A 172 -11.87 -0.34 -23.61
C VAL A 172 -12.39 0.38 -24.83
N PRO A 173 -11.73 0.23 -25.99
CA PRO A 173 -12.25 0.72 -27.27
C PRO A 173 -13.31 -0.22 -27.85
N GLY A 174 -14.10 0.27 -28.80
CA GLY A 174 -15.10 -0.55 -29.52
C GLY A 174 -14.51 -1.69 -30.35
N SER A 175 -13.20 -1.66 -30.62
CA SER A 175 -12.48 -2.72 -31.31
C SER A 175 -11.85 -3.76 -30.38
N GLN A 176 -12.07 -3.66 -29.04
CA GLN A 176 -11.52 -4.63 -28.10
C GLN A 176 -12.12 -6.01 -28.35
N ALA A 177 -11.27 -7.02 -28.51
CA ALA A 177 -11.73 -8.38 -28.77
C ALA A 177 -12.56 -8.91 -27.60
N PRO A 178 -13.64 -9.68 -27.86
CA PRO A 178 -14.46 -10.26 -26.81
C PRO A 178 -13.70 -11.35 -26.07
N GLY A 179 -13.94 -11.47 -24.76
CA GLY A 179 -13.35 -12.50 -23.91
C GLY A 179 -13.20 -12.07 -22.45
N ALA A 180 -12.71 -12.98 -21.63
CA ALA A 180 -12.40 -12.71 -20.24
C ALA A 180 -10.96 -12.19 -20.12
N TYR A 181 -10.82 -11.00 -19.57
CA TYR A 181 -9.52 -10.34 -19.33
C TYR A 181 -9.14 -10.46 -17.87
N THR A 182 -7.93 -10.93 -17.62
CA THR A 182 -7.40 -11.11 -16.27
C THR A 182 -5.99 -10.52 -16.16
N ALA A 183 -5.63 -10.11 -14.95
CA ALA A 183 -4.28 -9.74 -14.57
C ALA A 183 -4.02 -10.17 -13.12
N THR A 184 -2.77 -10.47 -12.80
CA THR A 184 -2.34 -10.68 -11.42
C THR A 184 -1.43 -9.53 -11.01
N MET A 185 -1.80 -8.83 -9.96
CA MET A 185 -1.00 -7.77 -9.35
C MET A 185 -0.36 -8.29 -8.07
N THR A 186 0.95 -8.14 -7.95
CA THR A 186 1.71 -8.50 -6.76
C THR A 186 2.27 -7.23 -6.13
N TYR A 187 1.90 -6.95 -4.91
CA TYR A 187 2.45 -5.87 -4.10
C TYR A 187 3.53 -6.43 -3.18
N ILE A 188 4.69 -5.79 -3.19
CA ILE A 188 5.85 -6.22 -2.39
C ILE A 188 6.26 -5.05 -1.51
N ALA A 189 6.19 -5.22 -0.20
CA ALA A 189 6.76 -4.27 0.74
C ALA A 189 8.17 -4.71 1.12
N THR A 190 9.11 -3.78 1.03
CA THR A 190 10.51 -3.99 1.38
C THR A 190 10.89 -2.99 2.46
N ALA A 191 11.40 -3.47 3.59
CA ALA A 191 12.00 -2.60 4.60
C ALA A 191 13.29 -1.98 4.06
N THR A 192 13.53 -0.73 4.38
CA THR A 192 14.79 -0.02 4.11
C THR A 192 15.60 0.02 5.41
N PHE A 193 16.82 -0.46 5.37
CA PHE A 193 17.72 -0.54 6.53
C PHE A 193 18.82 0.51 6.45
#